data_a4bd1b9d677c7e7521bdf31865e25852
#
_entry.id   a4bd1b9d677c7e7521bdf31865e25852
#
_cell.length_a   1.000
_cell.length_b   1.000
_cell.length_c   1.000
_cell.angle_alpha   90.00
_cell.angle_beta   90.00
_cell.angle_gamma   90.00
#
_symmetry.space_group_name_H-M   'P 1'
#
loop_
_entity.id
_entity.type
_entity.pdbx_description
1 polymer ?
#
loop_
_entity_poly.entity_id
_entity_poly.type
_entity_poly.pdbx_seq_one_letter_code
_entity_poly.pdbx_strand_id
1 'polypeptide(L)'
;MILFYQEGIDNHSGHLSPFFLFGFNKSLGRAKEMHFWYWWYWTRKKGIISFFFLPFFPMTTRNGQIKNFTSNFGPQHPAAHGVSRSVLEMNGEVVERAEPHIGSLHRGTEKLIEYKTYLQALPYSDRSDYVSMMAQEHAHSSAVERLLNCEVPLRAQYIRVLFREITRISNHSLALTTHAMDVGASTPFLWAFEEREKLLEFYERVSGARMHASFIRPGGVAQDLPLGLCRDIDSSTQQFASRIDELEEMSTGNRIWKQRLVDIGTVTAQQAKDWGFSGVMLRGPGVCWDSRRAAPYDVHDQSDPDVPVGTRGDRYDRYCIRIEEMRQSVRIIVQCPNQMPSGMIKADDRKLCPPSRSRMKLSMESSIHHFEPYTEGFSVPASSTYTAVEAPKGEFGVFLVSNGSNRPYRRKIRAPGSAHSQGLDSMSKHHMPADVVTIIGTQDIVSGEVDR
;
A
#
# COMPACT_ATOMS: atom_id res chain seq x y z
N MET A 1 24.17 -13.70 -16.62
CA MET A 1 25.64 -13.79 -16.72
C MET A 1 26.22 -12.59 -16.02
N ILE A 2 26.62 -12.74 -14.79
CA ILE A 2 27.23 -11.67 -13.98
C ILE A 2 28.72 -11.98 -13.94
N LEU A 3 29.52 -11.11 -14.53
CA LEU A 3 30.98 -11.15 -14.46
C LEU A 3 31.42 -10.32 -13.24
N PHE A 4 31.98 -10.96 -12.25
CA PHE A 4 32.75 -10.28 -11.21
C PHE A 4 34.22 -10.31 -11.60
N TYR A 5 34.79 -9.15 -11.79
CA TYR A 5 36.23 -8.92 -11.89
C TYR A 5 36.73 -8.57 -10.50
N GLN A 6 37.63 -9.36 -9.99
CA GLN A 6 38.35 -9.01 -8.77
C GLN A 6 39.85 -9.07 -9.08
N GLU A 7 40.46 -7.93 -9.24
CA GLU A 7 41.93 -7.81 -9.29
C GLU A 7 42.45 -7.71 -7.86
N GLY A 8 43.11 -8.76 -7.42
CA GLY A 8 43.95 -8.72 -6.25
C GLY A 8 45.41 -8.47 -6.69
N ILE A 9 45.92 -7.30 -6.41
CA ILE A 9 47.35 -7.00 -6.58
C ILE A 9 48.04 -7.25 -5.24
N ASP A 10 48.76 -8.35 -5.14
CA ASP A 10 49.72 -8.56 -4.07
C ASP A 10 51.02 -7.86 -4.39
N ASN A 11 51.38 -6.84 -3.64
CA ASN A 11 52.51 -5.91 -3.90
C ASN A 11 53.88 -6.49 -3.54
N HIS A 12 54.05 -7.77 -3.33
CA HIS A 12 55.35 -8.29 -2.86
C HIS A 12 55.98 -9.44 -3.63
N SER A 13 55.42 -9.95 -4.72
CA SER A 13 56.06 -11.09 -5.41
C SER A 13 55.94 -11.21 -6.90
N GLY A 14 55.42 -10.23 -7.61
CA GLY A 14 55.46 -10.27 -9.09
C GLY A 14 54.86 -11.51 -9.79
N HIS A 15 54.03 -12.28 -9.10
CA HIS A 15 53.37 -13.45 -9.65
C HIS A 15 51.90 -13.18 -9.91
N LEU A 16 51.48 -13.31 -11.17
CA LEU A 16 50.10 -13.31 -11.61
C LEU A 16 49.38 -14.60 -11.15
N SER A 17 48.28 -14.47 -10.43
CA SER A 17 47.43 -15.59 -10.05
C SER A 17 46.61 -16.11 -11.25
N PRO A 18 46.27 -17.39 -11.30
CA PRO A 18 45.55 -17.99 -12.42
C PRO A 18 44.05 -17.55 -12.46
N PHE A 19 43.58 -17.25 -13.65
CA PHE A 19 42.17 -16.89 -13.91
C PHE A 19 41.32 -18.17 -14.10
N PHE A 20 40.16 -18.18 -13.45
CA PHE A 20 39.14 -19.19 -13.70
C PHE A 20 38.00 -18.59 -14.56
N LEU A 21 37.72 -19.20 -15.67
CA LEU A 21 36.56 -18.87 -16.53
C LEU A 21 35.49 -19.93 -16.36
N PHE A 22 34.32 -19.54 -15.84
CA PHE A 22 33.15 -20.40 -15.84
C PHE A 22 32.23 -20.01 -17.01
N GLY A 23 32.02 -20.93 -17.93
CA GLY A 23 31.03 -20.79 -18.99
C GLY A 23 29.85 -21.73 -18.77
N PHE A 24 28.66 -21.19 -18.57
CA PHE A 24 27.41 -21.97 -18.64
C PHE A 24 26.81 -21.81 -20.02
N ASN A 25 26.63 -22.94 -20.70
CA ASN A 25 25.86 -22.98 -21.95
C ASN A 25 24.49 -23.61 -21.67
N LYS A 26 23.45 -22.79 -21.78
CA LYS A 26 22.06 -23.20 -21.57
C LYS A 26 21.41 -23.41 -22.93
N SER A 27 21.55 -24.57 -23.50
CA SER A 27 20.63 -25.01 -24.55
C SER A 27 20.71 -26.52 -24.74
N LEU A 28 19.55 -27.10 -24.86
CA LEU A 28 19.21 -28.43 -25.35
C LEU A 28 19.07 -29.55 -24.35
N GLY A 29 17.87 -30.06 -24.31
CA GLY A 29 17.48 -31.26 -23.61
C GLY A 29 18.03 -32.52 -24.22
N ARG A 30 18.16 -33.53 -23.36
CA ARG A 30 18.44 -34.95 -23.68
C ARG A 30 19.69 -35.23 -24.51
N ALA A 31 20.84 -35.06 -23.90
CA ALA A 31 22.02 -35.91 -24.26
C ALA A 31 22.96 -35.99 -23.06
N LYS A 32 23.47 -37.16 -22.81
CA LYS A 32 24.60 -37.36 -21.87
C LYS A 32 25.84 -36.80 -22.55
N GLU A 33 26.12 -35.53 -22.38
CA GLU A 33 27.33 -34.92 -22.90
C GLU A 33 28.38 -34.77 -21.81
N MET A 34 29.55 -35.29 -22.10
CA MET A 34 30.75 -35.09 -21.29
C MET A 34 31.26 -33.65 -21.52
N HIS A 35 31.29 -32.85 -20.47
CA HIS A 35 31.90 -31.55 -20.53
C HIS A 35 33.41 -31.64 -20.25
N PHE A 36 34.17 -31.09 -21.14
CA PHE A 36 35.61 -31.00 -21.01
C PHE A 36 36.02 -29.58 -20.63
N TRP A 37 36.92 -29.49 -19.63
CA TRP A 37 37.51 -28.22 -19.23
C TRP A 37 38.94 -28.13 -19.79
N TYR A 38 39.33 -26.98 -20.34
CA TYR A 38 40.65 -26.67 -20.82
C TYR A 38 41.37 -25.78 -19.83
N TRP A 39 42.61 -26.27 -19.43
CA TRP A 39 43.51 -25.44 -18.65
C TRP A 39 44.63 -24.95 -19.56
N TRP A 40 44.91 -23.63 -19.49
CA TRP A 40 46.05 -23.02 -20.14
C TRP A 40 47.11 -22.72 -19.08
N TYR A 41 48.33 -23.31 -19.29
CA TYR A 41 49.52 -23.02 -18.50
C TYR A 41 50.52 -22.27 -19.35
N TRP A 42 50.90 -21.01 -18.98
CA TRP A 42 51.89 -20.24 -19.65
C TRP A 42 53.23 -20.36 -18.90
N THR A 43 54.21 -21.03 -19.49
CA THR A 43 55.59 -21.05 -18.94
C THR A 43 56.46 -20.08 -19.75
N ARG A 44 56.91 -19.06 -19.07
CA ARG A 44 57.68 -17.91 -19.63
C ARG A 44 59.07 -18.31 -20.22
N LYS A 45 59.48 -19.54 -20.26
CA LYS A 45 60.84 -19.96 -20.63
C LYS A 45 61.05 -20.69 -21.94
N LYS A 46 60.04 -21.21 -22.62
CA LYS A 46 60.28 -21.99 -23.87
C LYS A 46 59.19 -21.96 -24.94
N GLY A 47 58.25 -21.08 -24.96
CA GLY A 47 57.27 -20.99 -26.06
C GLY A 47 56.50 -22.27 -26.42
N ILE A 48 56.41 -23.25 -25.51
CA ILE A 48 55.75 -24.51 -25.76
C ILE A 48 54.37 -24.49 -25.06
N ILE A 49 53.32 -24.55 -25.85
CA ILE A 49 51.95 -24.66 -25.38
C ILE A 49 51.69 -26.16 -25.15
N SER A 50 51.58 -26.57 -23.89
CA SER A 50 51.20 -27.94 -23.54
C SER A 50 49.72 -27.97 -23.18
N PHE A 51 48.94 -28.79 -23.89
CA PHE A 51 47.55 -29.10 -23.54
C PHE A 51 47.51 -30.26 -22.58
N PHE A 52 47.03 -30.05 -21.35
CA PHE A 52 46.72 -31.14 -20.44
C PHE A 52 45.22 -31.42 -20.49
N PHE A 53 44.88 -32.60 -20.93
CA PHE A 53 43.53 -33.17 -20.77
C PHE A 53 43.41 -33.81 -19.39
N LEU A 54 42.64 -33.25 -18.52
CA LEU A 54 42.20 -33.92 -17.29
C LEU A 54 40.83 -34.56 -17.55
N PRO A 55 40.70 -35.88 -17.44
CA PRO A 55 39.37 -36.47 -17.52
C PRO A 55 38.57 -36.05 -16.31
N PHE A 56 37.46 -35.39 -16.57
CA PHE A 56 36.46 -35.09 -15.55
C PHE A 56 35.83 -36.45 -15.15
N PHE A 57 35.97 -36.80 -13.89
CA PHE A 57 35.14 -37.86 -13.33
C PHE A 57 33.68 -37.41 -13.48
N PRO A 58 32.80 -38.27 -14.00
CA PRO A 58 31.39 -37.93 -14.01
C PRO A 58 30.98 -37.71 -12.56
N MET A 59 30.62 -36.48 -12.23
CA MET A 59 29.82 -36.25 -11.04
C MET A 59 28.59 -37.13 -11.24
N THR A 60 28.54 -38.25 -10.54
CA THR A 60 27.31 -38.98 -10.38
C THR A 60 26.33 -37.96 -9.79
N THR A 61 25.46 -37.45 -10.65
CA THR A 61 24.25 -36.82 -10.17
C THR A 61 23.56 -37.89 -9.35
N ARG A 62 23.81 -37.90 -8.05
CA ARG A 62 22.87 -38.54 -7.14
C ARG A 62 21.54 -37.94 -7.53
N ASN A 63 20.60 -38.74 -7.94
CA ASN A 63 19.18 -38.41 -7.87
C ASN A 63 18.84 -38.27 -6.38
N GLY A 64 19.45 -37.29 -5.73
CA GLY A 64 18.96 -36.78 -4.47
C GLY A 64 17.64 -36.15 -4.80
N GLN A 65 16.55 -36.68 -4.28
CA GLN A 65 15.30 -35.94 -4.17
C GLN A 65 15.69 -34.53 -3.78
N ILE A 66 15.32 -33.56 -4.61
CA ILE A 66 15.52 -32.17 -4.29
C ILE A 66 14.73 -31.99 -3.00
N LYS A 67 15.44 -31.88 -1.87
CA LYS A 67 14.80 -31.66 -0.59
C LYS A 67 14.14 -30.28 -0.68
N ASN A 68 12.86 -30.22 -0.37
CA ASN A 68 12.20 -28.94 -0.14
C ASN A 68 13.06 -28.15 0.84
N PHE A 69 13.39 -26.94 0.48
CA PHE A 69 14.13 -26.06 1.37
C PHE A 69 13.26 -24.86 1.74
N THR A 70 13.44 -24.35 2.94
CA THR A 70 12.76 -23.16 3.40
C THR A 70 13.65 -21.93 3.19
N SER A 71 13.08 -20.89 2.61
CA SER A 71 13.73 -19.59 2.42
C SER A 71 12.96 -18.50 3.14
N ASN A 72 13.66 -17.56 3.77
CA ASN A 72 13.05 -16.38 4.34
C ASN A 72 13.02 -15.27 3.30
N PHE A 73 11.83 -14.80 2.94
CA PHE A 73 11.62 -13.60 2.17
C PHE A 73 11.37 -12.41 3.11
N GLY A 74 12.25 -11.42 3.11
CA GLY A 74 12.23 -10.31 4.05
C GLY A 74 12.75 -10.66 5.46
N PRO A 75 12.81 -9.68 6.38
CA PRO A 75 12.48 -8.26 6.21
C PRO A 75 13.51 -7.42 5.44
N GLN A 76 14.73 -7.92 5.20
CA GLN A 76 15.78 -7.16 4.50
C GLN A 76 15.50 -6.96 3.00
N HIS A 77 14.70 -7.84 2.38
CA HIS A 77 14.37 -7.70 0.96
C HIS A 77 13.61 -6.39 0.71
N PRO A 78 13.97 -5.57 -0.31
CA PRO A 78 13.34 -4.27 -0.55
C PRO A 78 11.82 -4.33 -0.66
N ALA A 79 11.27 -5.32 -1.34
CA ALA A 79 9.82 -5.51 -1.48
C ALA A 79 9.09 -5.90 -0.19
N ALA A 80 9.81 -6.24 0.87
CA ALA A 80 9.26 -6.50 2.20
C ALA A 80 9.13 -5.22 3.05
N HIS A 81 9.58 -4.07 2.54
CA HIS A 81 9.53 -2.75 3.20
C HIS A 81 10.10 -2.72 4.63
N GLY A 82 11.03 -3.64 4.95
CA GLY A 82 11.71 -3.73 6.24
C GLY A 82 10.91 -4.38 7.38
N VAL A 83 9.67 -4.77 7.15
CA VAL A 83 8.75 -5.24 8.22
C VAL A 83 7.98 -6.52 7.87
N SER A 84 7.86 -6.86 6.61
CA SER A 84 7.22 -8.11 6.18
C SER A 84 8.22 -9.24 6.18
N ARG A 85 7.84 -10.38 6.76
CA ARG A 85 8.59 -11.62 6.68
C ARG A 85 7.66 -12.72 6.17
N SER A 86 8.10 -13.43 5.14
CA SER A 86 7.38 -14.62 4.67
C SER A 86 8.34 -15.79 4.63
N VAL A 87 7.93 -16.93 5.15
CA VAL A 87 8.68 -18.19 5.03
C VAL A 87 8.16 -18.90 3.80
N LEU A 88 9.02 -19.11 2.83
CA LEU A 88 8.71 -19.80 1.59
C LEU A 88 9.24 -21.24 1.65
N GLU A 89 8.36 -22.21 1.47
CA GLU A 89 8.73 -23.60 1.23
C GLU A 89 8.88 -23.79 -0.29
N MET A 90 10.08 -24.16 -0.70
CA MET A 90 10.47 -24.19 -2.10
C MET A 90 10.74 -25.62 -2.55
N ASN A 91 10.27 -25.97 -3.74
CA ASN A 91 10.65 -27.16 -4.47
C ASN A 91 11.45 -26.75 -5.72
N GLY A 92 12.76 -26.71 -5.59
CA GLY A 92 13.61 -26.06 -6.59
C GLY A 92 13.39 -24.56 -6.64
N GLU A 93 12.94 -24.04 -7.78
CA GLU A 93 12.61 -22.61 -7.98
C GLU A 93 11.11 -22.30 -7.84
N VAL A 94 10.30 -23.28 -7.47
CA VAL A 94 8.85 -23.14 -7.35
C VAL A 94 8.44 -23.09 -5.90
N VAL A 95 7.54 -22.18 -5.56
CA VAL A 95 6.96 -22.04 -4.23
C VAL A 95 5.82 -23.04 -4.06
N GLU A 96 5.90 -23.88 -3.04
CA GLU A 96 4.82 -24.78 -2.63
C GLU A 96 3.94 -24.17 -1.56
N ARG A 97 4.56 -23.40 -0.66
CA ARG A 97 3.85 -22.72 0.44
C ARG A 97 4.51 -21.40 0.78
N ALA A 98 3.69 -20.39 1.03
CA ALA A 98 4.12 -19.08 1.53
C ALA A 98 3.42 -18.78 2.85
N GLU A 99 4.16 -18.71 3.94
CA GLU A 99 3.64 -18.40 5.27
C GLU A 99 4.04 -16.98 5.67
N PRO A 100 3.10 -16.00 5.61
CA PRO A 100 3.36 -14.63 6.04
C PRO A 100 3.41 -14.54 7.56
N HIS A 101 4.51 -14.05 8.10
CA HIS A 101 4.67 -13.74 9.51
C HIS A 101 4.44 -12.25 9.73
N ILE A 102 3.37 -11.92 10.43
CA ILE A 102 3.03 -10.56 10.85
C ILE A 102 3.52 -10.32 12.28
N GLY A 103 3.51 -9.04 12.72
CA GLY A 103 3.89 -8.66 14.07
C GLY A 103 5.13 -7.77 14.17
N SER A 104 5.91 -7.64 13.11
CA SER A 104 7.12 -6.80 13.11
C SER A 104 6.82 -5.31 13.28
N LEU A 105 5.61 -4.88 12.96
CA LEU A 105 5.12 -3.51 13.16
C LEU A 105 3.93 -3.45 14.13
N HIS A 106 3.77 -4.44 15.00
CA HIS A 106 2.74 -4.42 16.01
C HIS A 106 3.04 -3.39 17.09
N ARG A 107 2.20 -2.37 17.15
CA ARG A 107 2.34 -1.23 18.08
C ARG A 107 1.28 -1.21 19.17
N GLY A 108 0.42 -2.20 19.22
CA GLY A 108 -0.68 -2.29 20.18
C GLY A 108 -1.71 -1.16 20.02
N THR A 109 -1.94 -0.67 18.80
CA THR A 109 -2.77 0.50 18.52
C THR A 109 -4.19 0.35 19.08
N GLU A 110 -4.82 -0.82 18.91
CA GLU A 110 -6.15 -1.08 19.45
C GLU A 110 -6.18 -0.94 20.98
N LYS A 111 -5.15 -1.46 21.67
CA LYS A 111 -5.06 -1.38 23.13
C LYS A 111 -4.72 0.01 23.64
N LEU A 112 -3.84 0.72 22.96
CA LEU A 112 -3.47 2.09 23.35
C LEU A 112 -4.68 3.05 23.25
N ILE A 113 -5.52 2.88 22.26
CA ILE A 113 -6.74 3.69 22.06
C ILE A 113 -7.71 3.55 23.23
N GLU A 114 -7.79 2.40 23.89
CA GLU A 114 -8.64 2.20 25.07
C GLU A 114 -8.26 3.11 26.26
N TYR A 115 -7.02 3.59 26.30
CA TYR A 115 -6.52 4.51 27.33
C TYR A 115 -6.64 6.00 26.97
N LYS A 116 -7.03 6.31 25.74
CA LYS A 116 -7.13 7.66 25.21
C LYS A 116 -8.56 8.12 25.07
N THR A 117 -8.82 9.42 25.15
CA THR A 117 -10.13 9.96 24.79
C THR A 117 -10.40 9.78 23.30
N TYR A 118 -11.67 9.91 22.87
CA TYR A 118 -12.04 9.74 21.46
C TYR A 118 -11.27 10.69 20.52
N LEU A 119 -11.01 11.92 20.95
CA LEU A 119 -10.23 12.88 20.17
C LEU A 119 -8.73 12.55 20.17
N GLN A 120 -8.17 12.12 21.32
CA GLN A 120 -6.79 11.71 21.42
C GLN A 120 -6.49 10.39 20.67
N ALA A 121 -7.51 9.59 20.40
CA ALA A 121 -7.40 8.35 19.64
C ALA A 121 -7.23 8.58 18.13
N LEU A 122 -7.61 9.75 17.62
CA LEU A 122 -7.57 10.08 16.20
C LEU A 122 -6.16 9.95 15.57
N PRO A 123 -5.08 10.50 16.17
CA PRO A 123 -3.72 10.35 15.64
C PRO A 123 -3.25 8.90 15.51
N TYR A 124 -3.78 7.98 16.29
CA TYR A 124 -3.47 6.56 16.16
C TYR A 124 -4.11 5.94 14.90
N SER A 125 -5.27 6.49 14.49
CA SER A 125 -5.91 6.09 13.24
C SER A 125 -5.04 6.42 12.05
N ASP A 126 -4.54 7.64 11.94
CA ASP A 126 -3.67 8.09 10.84
C ASP A 126 -2.45 7.21 10.64
N ARG A 127 -1.93 6.66 11.73
CA ARG A 127 -0.72 5.86 11.75
C ARG A 127 -0.96 4.37 11.55
N SER A 128 -2.21 3.95 11.47
CA SER A 128 -2.55 2.56 11.14
C SER A 128 -2.25 2.29 9.67
N ASP A 129 -2.81 3.09 8.75
CA ASP A 129 -2.41 3.10 7.35
C ASP A 129 -1.77 4.46 7.02
N TYR A 130 -0.45 4.51 7.09
CA TYR A 130 0.31 5.74 6.87
C TYR A 130 0.38 6.18 5.40
N VAL A 131 -0.24 5.45 4.50
CA VAL A 131 -0.37 5.81 3.09
C VAL A 131 -1.73 6.44 2.79
N SER A 132 -2.79 6.02 3.49
CA SER A 132 -4.16 6.56 3.31
C SER A 132 -4.74 7.15 4.60
N MET A 133 -4.07 8.15 5.15
CA MET A 133 -4.32 8.71 6.48
C MET A 133 -5.74 9.21 6.67
N MET A 134 -6.24 10.09 5.79
CA MET A 134 -7.56 10.71 5.97
C MET A 134 -8.73 9.74 5.81
N ALA A 135 -8.56 8.62 5.11
CA ALA A 135 -9.56 7.57 5.08
C ALA A 135 -9.73 6.90 6.45
N GLN A 136 -8.62 6.76 7.18
CA GLN A 136 -8.59 6.18 8.53
C GLN A 136 -9.20 7.13 9.58
N GLU A 137 -8.89 8.42 9.48
CA GLU A 137 -9.51 9.47 10.30
C GLU A 137 -11.02 9.48 10.11
N HIS A 138 -11.45 9.39 8.85
CA HIS A 138 -12.86 9.40 8.50
C HIS A 138 -13.62 8.23 9.10
N ALA A 139 -13.10 7.01 9.00
CA ALA A 139 -13.73 5.84 9.59
C ALA A 139 -13.89 5.95 11.11
N HIS A 140 -12.87 6.48 11.80
CA HIS A 140 -12.94 6.71 13.24
C HIS A 140 -13.96 7.79 13.59
N SER A 141 -13.92 8.93 12.90
CA SER A 141 -14.82 10.06 13.14
C SER A 141 -16.28 9.68 12.91
N SER A 142 -16.57 8.98 11.81
CA SER A 142 -17.93 8.48 11.50
C SER A 142 -18.44 7.46 12.52
N ALA A 143 -17.58 6.62 13.10
CA ALA A 143 -17.96 5.71 14.15
C ALA A 143 -18.37 6.47 15.43
N VAL A 144 -17.63 7.48 15.80
CA VAL A 144 -17.93 8.35 16.95
C VAL A 144 -19.23 9.16 16.72
N GLU A 145 -19.39 9.75 15.54
CA GLU A 145 -20.56 10.54 15.13
C GLU A 145 -21.84 9.68 15.19
N ARG A 146 -21.75 8.43 14.72
CA ARG A 146 -22.88 7.48 14.77
C ARG A 146 -23.31 7.14 16.21
N LEU A 147 -22.33 7.01 17.13
CA LEU A 147 -22.63 6.78 18.56
C LEU A 147 -23.23 8.02 19.23
N LEU A 148 -22.80 9.21 18.83
CA LEU A 148 -23.31 10.47 19.36
C LEU A 148 -24.59 10.93 18.67
N ASN A 149 -24.98 10.29 17.57
CA ASN A 149 -26.05 10.75 16.67
C ASN A 149 -25.85 12.20 16.23
N CYS A 150 -24.61 12.55 15.84
CA CYS A 150 -24.23 13.90 15.46
C CYS A 150 -24.31 14.08 13.95
N GLU A 151 -25.03 15.11 13.50
CA GLU A 151 -25.10 15.47 12.09
C GLU A 151 -23.91 16.33 11.69
N VAL A 152 -23.26 15.94 10.60
CA VAL A 152 -22.11 16.67 10.04
C VAL A 152 -22.61 17.68 9.01
N PRO A 153 -22.17 18.97 9.09
CA PRO A 153 -22.55 19.97 8.12
C PRO A 153 -22.18 19.57 6.68
N LEU A 154 -23.06 19.90 5.72
CA LEU A 154 -22.91 19.50 4.32
C LEU A 154 -21.55 19.94 3.72
N ARG A 155 -21.12 21.18 4.00
CA ARG A 155 -19.80 21.67 3.57
C ARG A 155 -18.66 20.77 4.07
N ALA A 156 -18.71 20.34 5.33
CA ALA A 156 -17.69 19.46 5.90
C ALA A 156 -17.69 18.08 5.23
N GLN A 157 -18.85 17.55 4.86
CA GLN A 157 -18.95 16.30 4.12
C GLN A 157 -18.27 16.40 2.74
N TYR A 158 -18.46 17.48 1.99
CA TYR A 158 -17.76 17.72 0.72
C TYR A 158 -16.25 17.82 0.89
N ILE A 159 -15.78 18.51 1.94
CA ILE A 159 -14.35 18.61 2.24
C ILE A 159 -13.76 17.22 2.57
N ARG A 160 -14.47 16.40 3.33
CA ARG A 160 -14.07 15.04 3.66
C ARG A 160 -13.94 14.17 2.41
N VAL A 161 -14.92 14.20 1.54
CA VAL A 161 -14.92 13.46 0.27
C VAL A 161 -13.77 13.91 -0.62
N LEU A 162 -13.58 15.23 -0.77
CA LEU A 162 -12.49 15.82 -1.54
C LEU A 162 -11.12 15.27 -1.09
N PHE A 163 -10.80 15.42 0.18
CA PHE A 163 -9.50 14.98 0.70
C PHE A 163 -9.35 13.46 0.73
N ARG A 164 -10.42 12.72 0.85
CA ARG A 164 -10.37 11.27 0.79
C ARG A 164 -10.06 10.77 -0.62
N GLU A 165 -10.60 11.40 -1.66
CA GLU A 165 -10.25 11.05 -3.03
C GLU A 165 -8.82 11.51 -3.41
N ILE A 166 -8.34 12.65 -2.89
CA ILE A 166 -6.92 13.03 -2.97
C ILE A 166 -6.05 11.96 -2.30
N THR A 167 -6.45 11.44 -1.14
CA THR A 167 -5.78 10.33 -0.46
C THR A 167 -5.75 9.07 -1.33
N ARG A 168 -6.84 8.76 -2.03
CA ARG A 168 -6.92 7.60 -2.94
C ARG A 168 -5.92 7.70 -4.07
N ILE A 169 -5.83 8.84 -4.73
CA ILE A 169 -4.85 9.10 -5.77
C ILE A 169 -3.44 8.94 -5.22
N SER A 170 -3.15 9.56 -4.08
CA SER A 170 -1.83 9.47 -3.44
C SER A 170 -1.44 8.04 -3.09
N ASN A 171 -2.40 7.22 -2.62
CA ASN A 171 -2.18 5.81 -2.32
C ASN A 171 -1.93 4.99 -3.59
N HIS A 172 -2.77 5.13 -4.61
CA HIS A 172 -2.62 4.36 -5.84
C HIS A 172 -1.34 4.72 -6.59
N SER A 173 -0.95 6.01 -6.60
CA SER A 173 0.33 6.45 -7.15
C SER A 173 1.50 5.74 -6.47
N LEU A 174 1.50 5.65 -5.14
CA LEU A 174 2.54 4.93 -4.40
C LEU A 174 2.48 3.43 -4.68
N ALA A 175 1.29 2.80 -4.56
CA ALA A 175 1.13 1.36 -4.71
C ALA A 175 1.57 0.87 -6.11
N LEU A 176 1.14 1.54 -7.17
CA LEU A 176 1.50 1.17 -8.53
C LEU A 176 2.98 1.32 -8.81
N THR A 177 3.59 2.38 -8.32
CA THR A 177 4.96 2.71 -8.68
C THR A 177 5.99 2.00 -7.81
N THR A 178 5.70 1.71 -6.54
CA THR A 178 6.50 0.77 -5.75
C THR A 178 6.43 -0.64 -6.33
N HIS A 179 5.26 -1.09 -6.77
CA HIS A 179 5.10 -2.36 -7.49
C HIS A 179 5.92 -2.38 -8.80
N ALA A 180 5.91 -1.27 -9.57
CA ALA A 180 6.73 -1.15 -10.77
C ALA A 180 8.24 -1.21 -10.46
N MET A 181 8.66 -0.56 -9.39
CA MET A 181 10.06 -0.61 -8.92
C MET A 181 10.47 -2.03 -8.51
N ASP A 182 9.60 -2.78 -7.83
CA ASP A 182 9.85 -4.16 -7.44
C ASP A 182 9.97 -5.11 -8.65
N VAL A 183 9.28 -4.80 -9.75
CA VAL A 183 9.43 -5.51 -11.03
C VAL A 183 10.71 -5.10 -11.77
N GLY A 184 11.27 -3.93 -11.44
CA GLY A 184 12.51 -3.40 -12.01
C GLY A 184 12.38 -2.09 -12.79
N ALA A 185 11.19 -1.46 -12.81
CA ALA A 185 10.93 -0.20 -13.48
C ALA A 185 10.99 0.97 -12.48
N SER A 186 12.15 1.62 -12.37
CA SER A 186 12.35 2.74 -11.43
C SER A 186 11.82 4.09 -11.95
N THR A 187 11.73 4.29 -13.25
CA THR A 187 11.28 5.56 -13.85
C THR A 187 9.84 5.93 -13.49
N PRO A 188 8.83 5.02 -13.60
CA PRO A 188 7.46 5.31 -13.17
C PRO A 188 7.37 5.72 -11.71
N PHE A 189 8.21 5.14 -10.86
CA PHE A 189 8.28 5.49 -9.44
C PHE A 189 8.63 6.98 -9.24
N LEU A 190 9.66 7.48 -9.92
CA LEU A 190 10.08 8.88 -9.78
C LEU A 190 9.00 9.84 -10.30
N TRP A 191 8.38 9.55 -11.43
CA TRP A 191 7.34 10.39 -12.03
C TRP A 191 6.09 10.51 -11.16
N ALA A 192 5.61 9.40 -10.63
CA ALA A 192 4.42 9.44 -9.78
C ALA A 192 4.69 10.08 -8.41
N PHE A 193 5.92 9.98 -7.89
CA PHE A 193 6.29 10.66 -6.66
C PHE A 193 6.34 12.19 -6.82
N GLU A 194 6.69 12.70 -8.00
CA GLU A 194 6.58 14.13 -8.30
C GLU A 194 5.14 14.62 -8.14
N GLU A 195 4.18 13.90 -8.71
CA GLU A 195 2.77 14.26 -8.56
C GLU A 195 2.25 14.06 -7.12
N ARG A 196 2.72 13.02 -6.44
CA ARG A 196 2.38 12.77 -5.04
C ARG A 196 2.84 13.90 -4.12
N GLU A 197 3.98 14.51 -4.38
CA GLU A 197 4.46 15.68 -3.60
C GLU A 197 3.48 16.86 -3.66
N LYS A 198 2.87 17.14 -4.82
CA LYS A 198 1.84 18.19 -4.96
C LYS A 198 0.62 17.88 -4.09
N LEU A 199 0.21 16.61 -4.01
CA LEU A 199 -0.92 16.20 -3.17
C LEU A 199 -0.61 16.34 -1.67
N LEU A 200 0.63 16.07 -1.26
CA LEU A 200 1.08 16.27 0.12
C LEU A 200 1.15 17.76 0.50
N GLU A 201 1.44 18.65 -0.44
CA GLU A 201 1.35 20.10 -0.22
C GLU A 201 -0.07 20.54 0.13
N PHE A 202 -1.10 19.96 -0.53
CA PHE A 202 -2.48 20.26 -0.17
C PHE A 202 -2.83 19.84 1.25
N TYR A 203 -2.31 18.71 1.72
CA TYR A 203 -2.43 18.29 3.12
C TYR A 203 -1.79 19.30 4.07
N GLU A 204 -0.57 19.74 3.75
CA GLU A 204 0.15 20.72 4.57
C GLU A 204 -0.60 22.05 4.64
N ARG A 205 -1.18 22.50 3.54
CA ARG A 205 -1.94 23.78 3.50
C ARG A 205 -3.19 23.77 4.37
N VAL A 206 -3.85 22.62 4.54
CA VAL A 206 -5.07 22.53 5.36
C VAL A 206 -4.81 22.13 6.80
N SER A 207 -3.75 21.40 7.09
CA SER A 207 -3.50 20.83 8.42
C SER A 207 -2.20 21.29 9.06
N GLY A 208 -1.24 21.78 8.29
CA GLY A 208 0.12 22.06 8.72
C GLY A 208 1.03 20.83 8.72
N ALA A 209 0.54 19.66 8.31
CA ALA A 209 1.30 18.42 8.24
C ALA A 209 1.15 17.78 6.85
N ARG A 210 2.27 17.32 6.30
CA ARG A 210 2.28 16.66 4.97
C ARG A 210 1.62 15.28 4.95
N MET A 211 1.58 14.58 6.08
CA MET A 211 1.04 13.24 6.19
C MET A 211 -0.01 13.17 7.31
N HIS A 212 0.33 12.83 8.50
CA HIS A 212 -0.57 12.60 9.64
C HIS A 212 -1.29 13.90 10.08
N ALA A 213 -2.38 14.21 9.40
CA ALA A 213 -3.01 15.52 9.45
C ALA A 213 -3.94 15.71 10.65
N SER A 214 -4.59 14.66 11.13
CA SER A 214 -5.67 14.74 12.14
C SER A 214 -6.71 15.82 11.78
N PHE A 215 -7.06 15.88 10.50
CA PHE A 215 -7.87 16.93 9.90
C PHE A 215 -9.37 16.62 9.97
N ILE A 216 -9.76 15.38 9.64
CA ILE A 216 -11.13 14.89 9.77
C ILE A 216 -11.37 14.52 11.22
N ARG A 217 -12.30 15.20 11.86
CA ARG A 217 -12.60 15.03 13.30
C ARG A 217 -14.08 14.75 13.51
N PRO A 218 -14.45 14.12 14.64
CA PRO A 218 -15.86 13.99 14.99
C PRO A 218 -16.58 15.34 14.96
N GLY A 219 -17.69 15.39 14.23
CA GLY A 219 -18.48 16.61 14.01
C GLY A 219 -18.05 17.49 12.83
N GLY A 220 -17.06 17.09 12.02
CA GLY A 220 -16.67 17.85 10.82
C GLY A 220 -15.19 17.78 10.48
N VAL A 221 -14.58 18.94 10.22
CA VAL A 221 -13.17 19.11 9.90
C VAL A 221 -12.51 20.16 10.80
N ALA A 222 -11.20 20.07 10.96
CA ALA A 222 -10.45 20.92 11.88
C ALA A 222 -10.46 22.39 11.48
N GLN A 223 -10.31 22.68 10.19
CA GLN A 223 -10.24 24.03 9.61
C GLN A 223 -10.94 24.07 8.25
N ASP A 224 -11.34 25.26 7.82
CA ASP A 224 -11.85 25.46 6.47
C ASP A 224 -10.71 25.51 5.44
N LEU A 225 -11.09 25.39 4.17
CA LEU A 225 -10.13 25.43 3.07
C LEU A 225 -9.50 26.82 2.97
N PRO A 226 -8.17 26.92 2.88
CA PRO A 226 -7.49 28.19 2.62
C PRO A 226 -7.92 28.81 1.30
N LEU A 227 -7.90 30.14 1.23
CA LEU A 227 -8.19 30.87 0.00
C LEU A 227 -7.23 30.41 -1.14
N GLY A 228 -7.80 30.16 -2.30
CA GLY A 228 -7.06 29.72 -3.49
C GLY A 228 -6.84 28.23 -3.60
N LEU A 229 -6.96 27.45 -2.52
CA LEU A 229 -6.68 26.01 -2.54
C LEU A 229 -7.54 25.23 -3.56
N CYS A 230 -8.83 25.54 -3.66
CA CYS A 230 -9.70 24.86 -4.63
C CYS A 230 -9.26 25.09 -6.07
N ARG A 231 -8.74 26.30 -6.40
CA ARG A 231 -8.18 26.59 -7.73
C ARG A 231 -6.92 25.80 -8.01
N ASP A 232 -6.05 25.68 -7.00
CA ASP A 232 -4.79 24.95 -7.16
C ASP A 232 -5.04 23.46 -7.28
N ILE A 233 -6.02 22.92 -6.54
CA ILE A 233 -6.48 21.52 -6.70
C ILE A 233 -7.02 21.30 -8.11
N ASP A 234 -7.87 22.19 -8.62
CA ASP A 234 -8.42 22.07 -9.98
C ASP A 234 -7.31 22.07 -11.03
N SER A 235 -6.38 23.01 -10.95
CA SER A 235 -5.21 23.06 -11.86
C SER A 235 -4.38 21.80 -11.79
N SER A 236 -4.12 21.27 -10.60
CA SER A 236 -3.36 20.03 -10.43
C SER A 236 -4.10 18.82 -10.96
N THR A 237 -5.41 18.72 -10.78
CA THR A 237 -6.20 17.60 -11.30
C THR A 237 -6.26 17.57 -12.82
N GLN A 238 -6.30 18.73 -13.48
CA GLN A 238 -6.22 18.83 -14.93
C GLN A 238 -4.87 18.33 -15.46
N GLN A 239 -3.77 18.69 -14.81
CA GLN A 239 -2.43 18.18 -15.14
C GLN A 239 -2.30 16.69 -14.84
N PHE A 240 -2.85 16.22 -13.73
CA PHE A 240 -2.74 14.84 -13.30
C PHE A 240 -3.42 13.86 -14.26
N ALA A 241 -4.48 14.26 -14.93
CA ALA A 241 -5.13 13.43 -15.94
C ALA A 241 -4.15 13.02 -17.07
N SER A 242 -3.37 13.99 -17.60
CA SER A 242 -2.34 13.67 -18.61
C SER A 242 -1.18 12.84 -18.03
N ARG A 243 -0.84 13.04 -16.76
CA ARG A 243 0.20 12.22 -16.09
C ARG A 243 -0.20 10.77 -15.90
N ILE A 244 -1.48 10.50 -15.64
CA ILE A 244 -2.01 9.11 -15.62
C ILE A 244 -1.82 8.47 -17.00
N ASP A 245 -2.15 9.19 -18.08
CA ASP A 245 -2.03 8.67 -19.43
C ASP A 245 -0.57 8.38 -19.80
N GLU A 246 0.37 9.24 -19.43
CA GLU A 246 1.82 9.01 -19.62
C GLU A 246 2.29 7.75 -18.86
N LEU A 247 1.86 7.56 -17.61
CA LEU A 247 2.21 6.37 -16.82
C LEU A 247 1.61 5.10 -17.42
N GLU A 248 0.39 5.19 -17.92
CA GLU A 248 -0.29 4.06 -18.57
C GLU A 248 0.39 3.69 -19.89
N GLU A 249 0.72 4.66 -20.74
CA GLU A 249 1.40 4.43 -22.01
C GLU A 249 2.74 3.72 -21.79
N MET A 250 3.53 4.15 -20.82
CA MET A 250 4.81 3.54 -20.49
C MET A 250 4.68 2.08 -20.02
N SER A 251 3.64 1.77 -19.27
CA SER A 251 3.51 0.49 -18.57
C SER A 251 2.60 -0.50 -19.31
N THR A 252 1.39 -0.11 -19.66
CA THR A 252 0.34 -0.99 -20.19
C THR A 252 0.72 -1.65 -21.52
N GLY A 253 1.42 -0.93 -22.41
CA GLY A 253 1.91 -1.45 -23.69
C GLY A 253 3.17 -2.32 -23.57
N ASN A 254 3.88 -2.27 -22.47
CA ASN A 254 5.17 -2.91 -22.31
C ASN A 254 5.04 -4.44 -22.20
N ARG A 255 5.70 -5.17 -23.10
CA ARG A 255 5.66 -6.66 -23.11
C ARG A 255 6.26 -7.28 -21.86
N ILE A 256 7.29 -6.67 -21.28
CA ILE A 256 7.93 -7.17 -20.04
C ILE A 256 6.92 -7.03 -18.88
N TRP A 257 6.25 -5.89 -18.78
CA TRP A 257 5.24 -5.63 -17.78
C TRP A 257 4.08 -6.64 -17.89
N LYS A 258 3.55 -6.84 -19.10
CA LYS A 258 2.49 -7.84 -19.36
C LYS A 258 2.93 -9.25 -18.96
N GLN A 259 4.12 -9.69 -19.35
CA GLN A 259 4.62 -11.02 -19.02
C GLN A 259 4.82 -11.25 -17.52
N ARG A 260 5.04 -10.17 -16.77
CA ARG A 260 5.21 -10.22 -15.31
C ARG A 260 3.89 -10.13 -14.55
N LEU A 261 2.78 -9.80 -15.18
CA LEU A 261 1.49 -9.55 -14.52
C LEU A 261 0.35 -10.45 -15.00
N VAL A 262 0.30 -10.76 -16.28
CA VAL A 262 -0.81 -11.52 -16.87
C VAL A 262 -0.77 -12.97 -16.39
N ASP A 263 -1.93 -13.49 -16.00
CA ASP A 263 -2.17 -14.86 -15.51
C ASP A 263 -1.35 -15.25 -14.26
N ILE A 264 -0.82 -14.27 -13.52
CA ILE A 264 -0.07 -14.54 -12.29
C ILE A 264 -0.85 -14.06 -11.07
N GLY A 265 -0.91 -14.90 -10.02
CA GLY A 265 -1.66 -14.62 -8.79
C GLY A 265 -3.15 -14.42 -9.06
N THR A 266 -3.73 -15.25 -9.91
CA THR A 266 -5.15 -15.21 -10.27
C THR A 266 -6.02 -15.63 -9.09
N VAL A 267 -7.12 -14.93 -8.89
CA VAL A 267 -8.11 -15.21 -7.85
C VAL A 267 -9.49 -15.26 -8.49
N THR A 268 -10.25 -16.28 -8.21
CA THR A 268 -11.64 -16.37 -8.68
C THR A 268 -12.57 -15.51 -7.83
N ALA A 269 -13.73 -15.12 -8.37
CA ALA A 269 -14.73 -14.34 -7.65
C ALA A 269 -15.20 -15.04 -6.36
N GLN A 270 -15.32 -16.38 -6.38
CA GLN A 270 -15.73 -17.15 -5.21
C GLN A 270 -14.62 -17.14 -4.13
N GLN A 271 -13.38 -17.40 -4.50
CA GLN A 271 -12.24 -17.33 -3.59
C GLN A 271 -12.09 -15.95 -2.94
N ALA A 272 -12.26 -14.87 -3.73
CA ALA A 272 -12.19 -13.52 -3.19
C ALA A 272 -13.26 -13.24 -2.13
N LYS A 273 -14.47 -13.76 -2.30
CA LYS A 273 -15.55 -13.68 -1.32
C LYS A 273 -15.27 -14.52 -0.07
N ASP A 274 -14.82 -15.76 -0.26
CA ASP A 274 -14.54 -16.71 0.82
C ASP A 274 -13.40 -16.22 1.72
N TRP A 275 -12.39 -15.55 1.13
CA TRP A 275 -11.27 -14.99 1.87
C TRP A 275 -11.54 -13.59 2.46
N GLY A 276 -12.72 -13.03 2.18
CA GLY A 276 -13.11 -11.71 2.67
C GLY A 276 -12.34 -10.56 2.04
N PHE A 277 -11.92 -10.70 0.80
CA PHE A 277 -11.27 -9.64 0.05
C PHE A 277 -12.23 -8.49 -0.19
N SER A 278 -11.68 -7.28 -0.29
CA SER A 278 -12.43 -6.06 -0.56
C SER A 278 -11.64 -5.12 -1.49
N GLY A 279 -12.31 -4.08 -1.98
CA GLY A 279 -11.68 -3.11 -2.86
C GLY A 279 -11.21 -3.71 -4.18
N VAL A 280 -10.04 -3.30 -4.65
CA VAL A 280 -9.45 -3.75 -5.93
C VAL A 280 -9.25 -5.26 -5.97
N MET A 281 -8.92 -5.90 -4.85
CA MET A 281 -8.74 -7.35 -4.76
C MET A 281 -10.04 -8.12 -4.99
N LEU A 282 -11.20 -7.53 -4.71
CA LEU A 282 -12.53 -8.09 -4.98
C LEU A 282 -13.04 -7.70 -6.38
N ARG A 283 -12.73 -6.49 -6.86
CA ARG A 283 -13.16 -6.01 -8.16
C ARG A 283 -12.37 -6.65 -9.31
N GLY A 284 -11.11 -7.05 -9.08
CA GLY A 284 -10.30 -7.80 -10.06
C GLY A 284 -11.00 -9.04 -10.62
N PRO A 285 -11.49 -9.94 -9.79
CA PRO A 285 -12.23 -11.14 -10.22
C PRO A 285 -13.63 -10.93 -10.78
N GLY A 286 -14.07 -9.71 -11.00
CA GLY A 286 -15.36 -9.42 -11.66
C GLY A 286 -16.52 -9.11 -10.71
N VAL A 287 -16.27 -8.90 -9.41
CA VAL A 287 -17.33 -8.53 -8.46
C VAL A 287 -17.48 -7.02 -8.39
N CYS A 288 -18.59 -6.50 -8.87
CA CYS A 288 -18.91 -5.07 -8.84
C CYS A 288 -19.39 -4.67 -7.43
N TRP A 289 -18.45 -4.43 -6.52
CA TRP A 289 -18.73 -3.98 -5.17
C TRP A 289 -17.87 -2.78 -4.79
N ASP A 290 -18.54 -1.69 -4.42
CA ASP A 290 -17.93 -0.48 -3.88
C ASP A 290 -18.85 0.09 -2.80
N SER A 291 -18.34 0.28 -1.60
CA SER A 291 -19.12 0.79 -0.46
C SER A 291 -19.64 2.21 -0.70
N ARG A 292 -18.96 3.00 -1.53
CA ARG A 292 -19.40 4.36 -1.89
C ARG A 292 -20.73 4.37 -2.65
N ARG A 293 -20.98 3.30 -3.42
CA ARG A 293 -22.19 3.14 -4.23
C ARG A 293 -23.23 2.22 -3.56
N ALA A 294 -22.77 1.14 -2.91
CA ALA A 294 -23.65 0.15 -2.29
C ALA A 294 -24.29 0.65 -0.98
N ALA A 295 -23.55 1.43 -0.19
CA ALA A 295 -23.99 2.02 1.08
C ALA A 295 -23.41 3.45 1.18
N PRO A 296 -23.96 4.41 0.43
CA PRO A 296 -23.45 5.78 0.38
C PRO A 296 -23.36 6.41 1.76
N TYR A 297 -22.31 7.16 1.99
CA TYR A 297 -22.07 7.93 3.20
C TYR A 297 -21.51 9.31 2.82
N ASP A 298 -21.71 10.31 3.67
CA ASP A 298 -21.49 11.71 3.31
C ASP A 298 -22.23 12.09 2.00
N VAL A 299 -21.55 12.79 1.09
CA VAL A 299 -22.11 13.23 -0.21
C VAL A 299 -21.76 12.29 -1.37
N HIS A 300 -21.40 11.02 -1.11
CA HIS A 300 -21.15 10.07 -2.20
C HIS A 300 -22.39 9.73 -3.03
N ASP A 301 -23.58 9.91 -2.49
CA ASP A 301 -24.85 9.79 -3.21
C ASP A 301 -25.03 10.87 -4.29
N GLN A 302 -24.33 12.00 -4.15
CA GLN A 302 -24.37 13.12 -5.10
C GLN A 302 -23.23 13.05 -6.13
N SER A 303 -22.28 12.16 -5.94
CA SER A 303 -21.20 11.91 -6.89
C SER A 303 -21.55 10.73 -7.79
N ASP A 304 -21.09 10.76 -9.04
CA ASP A 304 -21.34 9.70 -10.02
C ASP A 304 -20.02 9.06 -10.51
N PRO A 305 -19.35 8.25 -9.66
CA PRO A 305 -18.21 7.49 -10.08
C PRO A 305 -18.64 6.16 -10.72
N ASP A 306 -17.93 5.77 -11.77
CA ASP A 306 -17.98 4.41 -12.28
C ASP A 306 -17.18 3.47 -11.39
N VAL A 307 -17.65 2.22 -11.27
CA VAL A 307 -16.93 1.18 -10.53
C VAL A 307 -16.17 0.30 -11.52
N PRO A 308 -14.85 0.45 -11.63
CA PRO A 308 -14.07 -0.37 -12.55
C PRO A 308 -14.01 -1.82 -12.05
N VAL A 309 -14.20 -2.77 -12.97
CA VAL A 309 -14.25 -4.20 -12.66
C VAL A 309 -13.41 -4.96 -13.66
N GLY A 310 -12.59 -5.89 -13.18
CA GLY A 310 -11.78 -6.78 -14.00
C GLY A 310 -12.57 -8.00 -14.51
N THR A 311 -11.91 -8.83 -15.26
CA THR A 311 -12.50 -10.03 -15.84
C THR A 311 -11.78 -11.32 -15.49
N ARG A 312 -10.45 -11.27 -15.35
CA ARG A 312 -9.59 -12.44 -15.11
C ARG A 312 -9.22 -12.65 -13.66
N GLY A 313 -9.20 -11.56 -12.87
CA GLY A 313 -8.76 -11.60 -11.50
C GLY A 313 -7.25 -11.79 -11.33
N ASP A 314 -6.47 -11.47 -12.35
CA ASP A 314 -5.02 -11.48 -12.33
C ASP A 314 -4.43 -10.13 -11.86
N ARG A 315 -3.12 -10.04 -11.80
CA ARG A 315 -2.44 -8.80 -11.40
C ARG A 315 -2.55 -7.70 -12.43
N TYR A 316 -2.65 -8.05 -13.69
CA TYR A 316 -2.80 -7.08 -14.76
C TYR A 316 -4.14 -6.34 -14.65
N ASP A 317 -5.23 -7.07 -14.40
CA ASP A 317 -6.54 -6.46 -14.16
C ASP A 317 -6.53 -5.55 -12.94
N ARG A 318 -5.90 -5.99 -11.83
CA ARG A 318 -5.78 -5.15 -10.63
C ARG A 318 -4.96 -3.88 -10.87
N TYR A 319 -3.94 -3.95 -11.71
CA TYR A 319 -3.19 -2.77 -12.16
C TYR A 319 -4.10 -1.82 -12.95
N CYS A 320 -4.80 -2.32 -13.97
CA CYS A 320 -5.71 -1.50 -14.79
C CYS A 320 -6.83 -0.87 -13.97
N ILE A 321 -7.41 -1.61 -13.01
CA ILE A 321 -8.43 -1.09 -12.10
C ILE A 321 -7.90 0.10 -11.30
N ARG A 322 -6.69 0.04 -10.77
CA ARG A 322 -6.11 1.17 -10.01
C ARG A 322 -5.89 2.40 -10.87
N ILE A 323 -5.47 2.23 -12.11
CA ILE A 323 -5.36 3.33 -13.09
C ILE A 323 -6.72 3.98 -13.29
N GLU A 324 -7.75 3.18 -13.55
CA GLU A 324 -9.09 3.69 -13.75
C GLU A 324 -9.70 4.30 -12.48
N GLU A 325 -9.44 3.73 -11.30
CA GLU A 325 -9.84 4.34 -10.02
C GLU A 325 -9.22 5.72 -9.81
N MET A 326 -7.99 5.95 -10.24
CA MET A 326 -7.40 7.28 -10.18
C MET A 326 -8.14 8.27 -11.09
N ARG A 327 -8.55 7.86 -12.31
CA ARG A 327 -9.37 8.68 -13.21
C ARG A 327 -10.73 9.02 -12.59
N GLN A 328 -11.38 8.02 -11.99
CA GLN A 328 -12.65 8.23 -11.31
C GLN A 328 -12.51 9.15 -10.08
N SER A 329 -11.42 9.04 -9.34
CA SER A 329 -11.12 9.95 -8.24
C SER A 329 -10.90 11.40 -8.70
N VAL A 330 -10.20 11.60 -9.81
CA VAL A 330 -10.06 12.93 -10.45
C VAL A 330 -11.45 13.51 -10.78
N ARG A 331 -12.34 12.69 -11.35
CA ARG A 331 -13.73 13.11 -11.67
C ARG A 331 -14.49 13.56 -10.43
N ILE A 332 -14.40 12.83 -9.32
CA ILE A 332 -15.02 13.21 -8.05
C ILE A 332 -14.40 14.50 -7.50
N ILE A 333 -13.05 14.60 -7.53
CA ILE A 333 -12.34 15.78 -7.04
C ILE A 333 -12.78 17.06 -7.77
N VAL A 334 -13.03 17.00 -9.08
CA VAL A 334 -13.53 18.13 -9.86
C VAL A 334 -14.99 18.46 -9.51
N GLN A 335 -15.83 17.46 -9.24
CA GLN A 335 -17.23 17.66 -8.86
C GLN A 335 -17.36 18.32 -7.48
N CYS A 336 -16.55 17.93 -6.50
CA CYS A 336 -16.66 18.41 -5.12
C CYS A 336 -16.55 19.93 -4.97
N PRO A 337 -15.54 20.65 -5.47
CA PRO A 337 -15.46 22.11 -5.35
C PRO A 337 -16.59 22.85 -6.06
N ASN A 338 -17.08 22.29 -7.19
CA ASN A 338 -18.15 22.90 -7.97
C ASN A 338 -19.53 22.80 -7.30
N GLN A 339 -19.75 21.75 -6.50
CA GLN A 339 -21.02 21.49 -5.82
C GLN A 339 -21.00 21.93 -4.35
N MET A 340 -19.82 22.24 -3.79
CA MET A 340 -19.65 22.53 -2.38
C MET A 340 -20.37 23.83 -1.97
N PRO A 341 -21.36 23.77 -1.04
CA PRO A 341 -22.04 24.96 -0.56
C PRO A 341 -21.14 25.76 0.37
N SER A 342 -21.51 27.05 0.57
CA SER A 342 -21.01 27.81 1.71
C SER A 342 -21.72 27.38 2.99
N GLY A 343 -21.02 27.44 4.13
CA GLY A 343 -21.64 27.04 5.40
C GLY A 343 -20.66 26.69 6.49
N MET A 344 -21.16 26.08 7.54
CA MET A 344 -20.34 25.62 8.67
C MET A 344 -19.53 24.39 8.29
N ILE A 345 -18.36 24.27 8.91
CA ILE A 345 -17.44 23.13 8.76
C ILE A 345 -17.41 22.22 9.99
N LYS A 346 -18.11 22.61 11.04
CA LYS A 346 -18.22 21.86 12.30
C LYS A 346 -19.68 21.84 12.74
N ALA A 347 -20.08 20.75 13.37
CA ALA A 347 -21.38 20.65 14.01
C ALA A 347 -21.56 21.74 15.09
N ASP A 348 -22.76 22.23 15.24
CA ASP A 348 -23.09 23.21 16.29
C ASP A 348 -23.31 22.54 17.65
N ASP A 349 -22.33 21.74 18.05
CA ASP A 349 -22.26 21.13 19.37
C ASP A 349 -20.96 21.56 20.08
N ARG A 350 -21.12 22.42 21.07
CA ARG A 350 -19.98 22.94 21.84
C ARG A 350 -19.29 21.89 22.72
N LYS A 351 -19.96 20.79 23.03
CA LYS A 351 -19.35 19.69 23.80
C LYS A 351 -18.37 18.89 22.92
N LEU A 352 -18.66 18.81 21.63
CA LEU A 352 -17.90 18.02 20.67
C LEU A 352 -16.82 18.86 19.97
N CYS A 353 -17.17 20.08 19.54
CA CYS A 353 -16.34 20.91 18.69
C CYS A 353 -15.64 22.02 19.46
N PRO A 354 -14.29 22.04 19.52
CA PRO A 354 -13.54 23.12 20.16
C PRO A 354 -13.75 24.45 19.43
N PRO A 355 -13.61 25.60 20.15
CA PRO A 355 -13.75 26.91 19.56
C PRO A 355 -12.68 27.18 18.51
N SER A 356 -12.91 28.18 17.65
CA SER A 356 -11.90 28.62 16.69
C SER A 356 -10.65 29.17 17.41
N ARG A 357 -9.49 29.01 16.77
CA ARG A 357 -8.21 29.46 17.34
C ARG A 357 -8.17 30.95 17.63
N SER A 358 -8.86 31.77 16.87
CA SER A 358 -9.00 33.21 17.13
C SER A 358 -9.83 33.48 18.39
N ARG A 359 -10.97 32.83 18.56
CA ARG A 359 -11.81 32.99 19.76
C ARG A 359 -11.11 32.52 21.02
N MET A 360 -10.36 31.41 20.95
CA MET A 360 -9.58 30.90 22.07
C MET A 360 -8.63 31.94 22.66
N LYS A 361 -8.07 32.82 21.83
CA LYS A 361 -7.13 33.87 22.26
C LYS A 361 -7.80 35.12 22.85
N LEU A 362 -9.11 35.28 22.65
CA LEU A 362 -9.82 36.51 23.00
C LEU A 362 -10.65 36.38 24.28
N SER A 363 -10.97 35.16 24.72
CA SER A 363 -11.84 34.93 25.86
C SER A 363 -11.31 33.80 26.72
N MET A 364 -11.37 33.96 28.05
CA MET A 364 -10.95 32.94 29.02
C MET A 364 -11.85 31.71 28.94
N GLU A 365 -13.13 31.87 28.79
CA GLU A 365 -14.12 30.81 28.64
C GLU A 365 -13.84 29.97 27.38
N SER A 366 -13.47 30.62 26.29
CA SER A 366 -13.07 29.94 25.07
C SER A 366 -11.75 29.20 25.22
N SER A 367 -10.82 29.71 26.02
CA SER A 367 -9.56 29.04 26.33
C SER A 367 -9.80 27.77 27.16
N ILE A 368 -10.66 27.86 28.19
CA ILE A 368 -11.08 26.70 29.00
C ILE A 368 -11.75 25.68 28.11
N HIS A 369 -12.75 26.08 27.33
CA HIS A 369 -13.45 25.20 26.39
C HIS A 369 -12.52 24.61 25.33
N HIS A 370 -11.41 25.23 25.01
CA HIS A 370 -10.42 24.67 24.10
C HIS A 370 -9.66 23.48 24.72
N PHE A 371 -9.17 23.62 25.96
CA PHE A 371 -8.36 22.57 26.54
C PHE A 371 -9.17 21.39 27.10
N GLU A 372 -10.41 21.59 27.53
CA GLU A 372 -11.27 20.54 28.08
C GLU A 372 -11.50 19.37 27.12
N PRO A 373 -11.88 19.58 25.82
CA PRO A 373 -12.05 18.49 24.85
C PRO A 373 -10.76 17.66 24.62
N TYR A 374 -9.59 18.27 24.80
CA TYR A 374 -8.32 17.55 24.62
C TYR A 374 -7.83 16.82 25.87
N THR A 375 -8.22 17.27 27.04
CA THR A 375 -7.78 16.68 28.33
C THR A 375 -8.82 15.71 28.88
N GLU A 376 -10.00 16.17 29.21
CA GLU A 376 -11.11 15.36 29.71
C GLU A 376 -11.83 14.62 28.57
N GLY A 377 -12.10 15.34 27.48
CA GLY A 377 -12.89 14.83 26.36
C GLY A 377 -14.37 14.82 26.62
N PHE A 378 -15.15 14.41 25.61
CA PHE A 378 -16.60 14.27 25.69
C PHE A 378 -16.99 12.83 26.00
N SER A 379 -18.10 12.65 26.70
CA SER A 379 -18.67 11.32 26.99
C SER A 379 -19.52 10.88 25.81
N VAL A 380 -19.43 9.58 25.48
CA VAL A 380 -20.22 8.95 24.41
C VAL A 380 -21.20 7.96 25.03
N PRO A 381 -22.49 7.99 24.65
CA PRO A 381 -23.49 7.05 25.19
C PRO A 381 -23.05 5.59 25.06
N ALA A 382 -23.43 4.78 26.06
CA ALA A 382 -23.12 3.34 26.06
C ALA A 382 -23.83 2.66 24.90
N SER A 383 -23.09 2.25 23.90
CA SER A 383 -23.57 1.52 22.71
C SER A 383 -22.40 0.95 21.93
N SER A 384 -22.70 0.21 20.88
CA SER A 384 -21.70 -0.30 19.94
C SER A 384 -22.11 0.00 18.51
N THR A 385 -21.12 0.32 17.66
CA THR A 385 -21.36 0.58 16.25
C THR A 385 -20.24 -0.01 15.39
N TYR A 386 -20.58 -0.38 14.17
CA TYR A 386 -19.64 -0.68 13.11
C TYR A 386 -19.83 0.32 11.98
N THR A 387 -18.74 0.93 11.58
CA THR A 387 -18.70 1.87 10.44
C THR A 387 -17.60 1.45 9.51
N ALA A 388 -17.91 1.40 8.23
CA ALA A 388 -16.96 1.08 7.18
C ALA A 388 -16.88 2.23 6.18
N VAL A 389 -15.68 2.44 5.65
CA VAL A 389 -15.42 3.37 4.56
C VAL A 389 -14.63 2.67 3.47
N GLU A 390 -14.85 3.06 2.22
CA GLU A 390 -14.06 2.56 1.11
C GLU A 390 -12.70 3.28 1.09
N ALA A 391 -11.71 2.67 1.74
CA ALA A 391 -10.33 3.12 1.67
C ALA A 391 -9.70 2.70 0.32
N PRO A 392 -8.57 3.27 -0.10
CA PRO A 392 -7.91 2.90 -1.35
C PRO A 392 -7.56 1.41 -1.47
N LYS A 393 -7.24 0.78 -0.35
CA LYS A 393 -6.89 -0.65 -0.28
C LYS A 393 -8.11 -1.58 -0.21
N GLY A 394 -9.28 -1.02 0.10
CA GLY A 394 -10.53 -1.73 0.26
C GLY A 394 -11.35 -1.21 1.43
N GLU A 395 -12.34 -1.99 1.86
CA GLU A 395 -13.20 -1.63 2.98
C GLU A 395 -12.41 -1.60 4.28
N PHE A 396 -12.26 -0.41 4.84
CA PHE A 396 -11.70 -0.21 6.17
C PHE A 396 -12.83 -0.02 7.18
N GLY A 397 -12.92 -0.89 8.17
CA GLY A 397 -13.99 -0.90 9.16
C GLY A 397 -13.51 -0.63 10.58
N VAL A 398 -14.28 0.16 11.32
CA VAL A 398 -14.07 0.43 12.75
C VAL A 398 -15.28 -0.05 13.52
N PHE A 399 -15.08 -1.05 14.38
CA PHE A 399 -16.04 -1.45 15.39
C PHE A 399 -15.67 -0.77 16.70
N LEU A 400 -16.58 0.05 17.22
CA LEU A 400 -16.39 0.87 18.40
C LEU A 400 -17.43 0.54 19.44
N VAL A 401 -16.98 0.30 20.68
CA VAL A 401 -17.84 0.05 21.84
C VAL A 401 -17.60 1.14 22.87
N SER A 402 -18.66 1.78 23.33
CA SER A 402 -18.66 2.74 24.42
C SER A 402 -19.39 2.19 25.64
N ASN A 403 -18.89 2.50 26.82
CA ASN A 403 -19.52 2.20 28.11
C ASN A 403 -20.15 3.43 28.79
N GLY A 404 -20.27 4.56 28.08
CA GLY A 404 -20.76 5.81 28.62
C GLY A 404 -19.66 6.76 29.14
N SER A 405 -18.38 6.35 29.04
CA SER A 405 -17.26 7.17 29.48
C SER A 405 -16.71 8.07 28.34
N ASN A 406 -15.72 8.88 28.69
CA ASN A 406 -14.98 9.72 27.76
C ASN A 406 -13.90 8.95 26.98
N ARG A 407 -13.78 7.64 27.17
CA ARG A 407 -12.80 6.76 26.54
C ARG A 407 -13.52 5.58 25.89
N PRO A 408 -13.06 5.09 24.73
CA PRO A 408 -13.64 3.89 24.15
C PRO A 408 -13.35 2.68 25.04
N TYR A 409 -14.37 1.87 25.29
CA TYR A 409 -14.22 0.59 26.00
C TYR A 409 -13.44 -0.40 25.14
N ARG A 410 -13.78 -0.48 23.84
CA ARG A 410 -13.07 -1.31 22.87
C ARG A 410 -13.16 -0.69 21.49
N ARG A 411 -12.05 -0.70 20.78
CA ARG A 411 -12.00 -0.44 19.35
C ARG A 411 -11.38 -1.62 18.64
N LYS A 412 -12.09 -2.15 17.63
CA LYS A 412 -11.59 -3.19 16.73
C LYS A 412 -11.49 -2.63 15.32
N ILE A 413 -10.38 -2.90 14.66
CA ILE A 413 -10.11 -2.44 13.32
C ILE A 413 -10.22 -3.61 12.36
N ARG A 414 -11.07 -3.50 11.34
CA ARG A 414 -11.05 -4.36 10.17
C ARG A 414 -10.19 -3.72 9.11
N ALA A 415 -8.96 -4.20 8.98
CA ALA A 415 -8.05 -3.74 7.95
C ALA A 415 -8.17 -4.65 6.72
N PRO A 416 -8.31 -4.10 5.49
CA PRO A 416 -8.36 -4.91 4.27
C PRO A 416 -7.07 -5.70 4.06
N GLY A 417 -5.92 -5.12 4.38
CA GLY A 417 -4.61 -5.77 4.26
C GLY A 417 -4.47 -7.06 5.06
N SER A 418 -5.17 -7.21 6.19
CA SER A 418 -5.13 -8.45 6.98
C SER A 418 -5.77 -9.64 6.23
N ALA A 419 -6.87 -9.41 5.51
CA ALA A 419 -7.50 -10.44 4.68
C ALA A 419 -6.65 -10.73 3.43
N HIS A 420 -6.12 -9.68 2.79
CA HIS A 420 -5.29 -9.80 1.60
C HIS A 420 -4.01 -10.60 1.88
N SER A 421 -3.37 -10.38 3.02
CA SER A 421 -2.15 -11.09 3.39
C SER A 421 -2.36 -12.59 3.62
N GLN A 422 -3.55 -13.00 4.09
CA GLN A 422 -3.90 -14.42 4.24
C GLN A 422 -4.01 -15.12 2.88
N GLY A 423 -4.43 -14.41 1.83
CA GLY A 423 -4.50 -14.95 0.47
C GLY A 423 -3.15 -15.16 -0.20
N LEU A 424 -2.05 -14.65 0.38
CA LEU A 424 -0.71 -14.74 -0.21
C LEU A 424 -0.29 -16.19 -0.47
N ASP A 425 -0.54 -17.11 0.45
CA ASP A 425 -0.20 -18.53 0.27
C ASP A 425 -0.84 -19.11 -1.00
N SER A 426 -2.15 -18.94 -1.14
CA SER A 426 -2.88 -19.50 -2.28
C SER A 426 -2.50 -18.87 -3.62
N MET A 427 -2.20 -17.56 -3.63
CA MET A 427 -1.79 -16.86 -4.85
C MET A 427 -0.34 -17.16 -5.24
N SER A 428 0.50 -17.57 -4.28
CA SER A 428 1.94 -17.82 -4.50
C SER A 428 2.25 -19.26 -4.90
N LYS A 429 1.31 -20.20 -4.70
CA LYS A 429 1.51 -21.61 -5.04
C LYS A 429 1.82 -21.80 -6.52
N HIS A 430 2.83 -22.62 -6.78
CA HIS A 430 3.30 -22.97 -8.12
C HIS A 430 3.91 -21.82 -8.92
N HIS A 431 4.18 -20.69 -8.28
CA HIS A 431 4.86 -19.54 -8.88
C HIS A 431 6.33 -19.46 -8.42
N MET A 432 7.12 -18.65 -9.11
CA MET A 432 8.52 -18.38 -8.74
C MET A 432 8.61 -17.33 -7.61
N PRO A 433 9.72 -17.27 -6.84
CA PRO A 433 9.93 -16.22 -5.84
C PRO A 433 9.81 -14.80 -6.40
N ALA A 434 10.23 -14.58 -7.65
CA ALA A 434 10.07 -13.31 -8.33
C ALA A 434 8.58 -12.93 -8.52
N ASP A 435 7.70 -13.91 -8.64
CA ASP A 435 6.26 -13.67 -8.74
C ASP A 435 5.65 -13.40 -7.36
N VAL A 436 6.19 -13.99 -6.30
CA VAL A 436 5.78 -13.67 -4.92
C VAL A 436 6.00 -12.19 -4.61
N VAL A 437 7.15 -11.62 -5.01
CA VAL A 437 7.44 -10.19 -4.89
C VAL A 437 6.33 -9.34 -5.52
N THR A 438 5.96 -9.65 -6.74
CA THR A 438 4.94 -8.92 -7.48
C THR A 438 3.52 -9.18 -6.97
N ILE A 439 3.26 -10.36 -6.36
CA ILE A 439 1.99 -10.64 -5.68
C ILE A 439 1.84 -9.77 -4.43
N ILE A 440 2.89 -9.63 -3.62
CA ILE A 440 2.90 -8.74 -2.45
C ILE A 440 2.62 -7.30 -2.88
N GLY A 441 3.30 -6.81 -3.92
CA GLY A 441 3.08 -5.44 -4.44
C GLY A 441 1.65 -5.19 -4.91
N THR A 442 1.00 -6.18 -5.54
CA THR A 442 -0.39 -6.04 -5.99
C THR A 442 -1.43 -6.08 -4.86
N GLN A 443 -1.11 -6.69 -3.72
CA GLN A 443 -2.00 -6.73 -2.55
C GLN A 443 -2.09 -5.36 -1.84
N ASP A 444 -1.16 -4.45 -2.12
CA ASP A 444 -1.05 -3.12 -1.49
C ASP A 444 -1.06 -3.22 0.05
N ILE A 445 -0.21 -4.09 0.58
CA ILE A 445 -0.13 -4.36 2.02
C ILE A 445 0.64 -3.22 2.71
N VAL A 446 0.01 -2.64 3.73
CA VAL A 446 0.67 -1.75 4.70
C VAL A 446 0.72 -2.44 6.05
N SER A 447 1.92 -2.76 6.51
CA SER A 447 2.10 -3.54 7.75
C SER A 447 1.52 -2.86 8.99
N GLY A 448 1.42 -1.52 9.00
CA GLY A 448 0.82 -0.78 10.11
C GLY A 448 -0.66 -1.07 10.33
N GLU A 449 -1.45 -1.29 9.26
CA GLU A 449 -2.85 -1.67 9.39
C GLU A 449 -3.04 -3.18 9.60
N VAL A 450 -2.13 -3.99 9.08
CA VAL A 450 -2.17 -5.45 9.25
C VAL A 450 -1.84 -5.83 10.68
N ASP A 451 -0.76 -5.28 11.23
CA ASP A 451 -0.25 -5.60 12.57
C ASP A 451 -0.99 -4.84 13.70
N ARG A 452 -1.52 -3.63 13.44
CA ARG A 452 -2.31 -2.76 14.33
C ARG A 452 -1.65 -2.32 15.61
#